data_cd74318a2cd34106703b2f05ac2250f8
#
_entry.id   cd74318a2cd34106703b2f05ac2250f8
#
_cell.length_a   1.000
_cell.length_b   1.000
_cell.length_c   1.000
_cell.angle_alpha   90.00
_cell.angle_beta   90.00
_cell.angle_gamma   90.00
#
_symmetry.space_group_name_H-M   'P 1'
#
loop_
_entity.id
_entity.type
_entity.pdbx_description
1 polymer ?
#
loop_
_entity_poly.entity_id
_entity_poly.type
_entity_poly.pdbx_seq_one_letter_code
_entity_poly.pdbx_strand_id
1 'polypeptide(L)'
;MQTIHVLGAGLAGLSAALSLTSKGKTVVVHEAGPAAGGRCRSYMDKELGIRIDNGNHLMLSGNRAVRAFLKETGAGDKVRIAPKPVFPFVDVKRRERWFIRPNMGRIPWWILFGDRTVPGSRLFDYLRMARIVRIRDDRPVADSMRRGWLYWRLVEPLTVAALNTSSEAALARLLGAVMRETLMRGGRACLPILPVEGLSEAMVDPAVATLEQRGATVRFNSRVAEMMLDGKRVTGLRGPEGVIPLSVEDAVVLAVPPWVATDLLPGLEAPDAFESILNIHFRLDADPNGPLGTAGFIGITSGTAEWLFMKPGHVSVTISAANGMVDDPARAIAEKVWPNVVDALQLGAAAKDLMPPFRVVKEKRATFAATAVQDARRPGAVTPLAANVVLAGDWTDTGLPATIEGAIRSGRAAANVLLSR
;
A
#
# COMPACT_ATOMS: atom_id res chain seq x y z
N MET A 1 -7.82 -6.87 34.97
CA MET A 1 -7.05 -7.44 33.80
C MET A 1 -7.00 -6.39 32.71
N GLN A 2 -5.84 -6.02 32.26
CA GLN A 2 -5.64 -4.96 31.27
C GLN A 2 -6.33 -5.31 29.94
N THR A 3 -7.22 -4.45 29.46
CA THR A 3 -7.79 -4.54 28.11
C THR A 3 -7.17 -3.50 27.20
N ILE A 4 -6.79 -3.90 26.01
CA ILE A 4 -6.25 -2.99 24.99
C ILE A 4 -7.30 -2.84 23.88
N HIS A 5 -7.77 -1.61 23.70
CA HIS A 5 -8.73 -1.26 22.66
C HIS A 5 -7.99 -0.78 21.42
N VAL A 6 -8.20 -1.46 20.29
CA VAL A 6 -7.62 -1.09 18.99
C VAL A 6 -8.70 -0.44 18.15
N LEU A 7 -8.54 0.84 17.83
CA LEU A 7 -9.49 1.60 17.02
C LEU A 7 -9.06 1.55 15.55
N GLY A 8 -9.83 0.81 14.74
CA GLY A 8 -9.60 0.56 13.33
C GLY A 8 -9.01 -0.83 13.04
N ALA A 9 -9.71 -1.60 12.21
CA ALA A 9 -9.30 -2.93 11.73
C ALA A 9 -8.59 -2.89 10.35
N GLY A 10 -7.87 -1.81 10.02
CA GLY A 10 -6.91 -1.78 8.92
C GLY A 10 -5.65 -2.60 9.26
N LEU A 11 -4.74 -2.79 8.31
CA LEU A 11 -3.54 -3.62 8.54
C LEU A 11 -2.67 -3.16 9.71
N ALA A 12 -2.63 -1.86 10.02
CA ALA A 12 -1.94 -1.34 11.19
C ALA A 12 -2.57 -1.84 12.50
N GLY A 13 -3.91 -1.71 12.63
CA GLY A 13 -4.64 -2.17 13.80
C GLY A 13 -4.60 -3.69 13.94
N LEU A 14 -4.83 -4.43 12.85
CA LEU A 14 -4.72 -5.90 12.86
C LEU A 14 -3.31 -6.35 13.27
N SER A 15 -2.26 -5.69 12.78
CA SER A 15 -0.87 -6.01 13.15
C SER A 15 -0.56 -5.71 14.61
N ALA A 16 -1.09 -4.60 15.16
CA ALA A 16 -0.98 -4.29 16.59
C ALA A 16 -1.69 -5.35 17.43
N ALA A 17 -2.93 -5.67 17.08
CA ALA A 17 -3.76 -6.66 17.79
C ALA A 17 -3.09 -8.06 17.78
N LEU A 18 -2.57 -8.52 16.63
CA LEU A 18 -1.84 -9.78 16.51
C LEU A 18 -0.60 -9.79 17.42
N SER A 19 0.17 -8.71 17.41
CA SER A 19 1.38 -8.62 18.25
C SER A 19 1.05 -8.65 19.75
N LEU A 20 -0.03 -8.00 20.16
CA LEU A 20 -0.48 -7.95 21.56
C LEU A 20 -1.06 -9.29 22.02
N THR A 21 -1.93 -9.91 21.21
CA THR A 21 -2.52 -11.22 21.54
C THR A 21 -1.50 -12.33 21.57
N SER A 22 -0.44 -12.27 20.73
CA SER A 22 0.66 -13.23 20.80
C SER A 22 1.44 -13.21 22.11
N LYS A 23 1.25 -12.15 22.93
CA LYS A 23 1.83 -11.96 24.27
C LYS A 23 0.79 -12.11 25.38
N GLY A 24 -0.37 -12.70 25.07
CA GLY A 24 -1.42 -12.98 26.07
C GLY A 24 -2.20 -11.75 26.55
N LYS A 25 -2.13 -10.62 25.82
CA LYS A 25 -2.92 -9.44 26.18
C LYS A 25 -4.36 -9.60 25.70
N THR A 26 -5.31 -9.12 26.51
CA THR A 26 -6.72 -9.03 26.12
C THR A 26 -6.91 -7.87 25.16
N VAL A 27 -7.46 -8.14 23.97
CA VAL A 27 -7.60 -7.15 22.90
C VAL A 27 -9.04 -7.11 22.40
N VAL A 28 -9.56 -5.87 22.24
CA VAL A 28 -10.84 -5.59 21.59
C VAL A 28 -10.56 -4.65 20.40
N VAL A 29 -10.87 -5.10 19.19
CA VAL A 29 -10.74 -4.30 17.97
C VAL A 29 -12.09 -3.69 17.63
N HIS A 30 -12.12 -2.37 17.42
CA HIS A 30 -13.32 -1.61 17.01
C HIS A 30 -13.16 -1.15 15.56
N GLU A 31 -13.99 -1.66 14.67
CA GLU A 31 -14.04 -1.26 13.26
C GLU A 31 -15.33 -0.50 12.97
N ALA A 32 -15.20 0.68 12.36
CA ALA A 32 -16.34 1.53 12.05
C ALA A 32 -17.24 0.97 10.93
N GLY A 33 -16.64 0.19 10.03
CA GLY A 33 -17.31 -0.43 8.88
C GLY A 33 -17.82 -1.83 9.17
N PRO A 34 -18.53 -2.42 8.19
CA PRO A 34 -19.05 -3.78 8.29
C PRO A 34 -17.98 -4.86 8.03
N ALA A 35 -16.76 -4.48 7.64
CA ALA A 35 -15.67 -5.41 7.33
C ALA A 35 -14.32 -4.79 7.68
N ALA A 36 -13.36 -5.65 8.04
CA ALA A 36 -11.97 -5.28 8.27
C ALA A 36 -11.21 -4.99 6.97
N GLY A 37 -9.96 -4.51 7.10
CA GLY A 37 -9.00 -4.33 6.03
C GLY A 37 -8.78 -2.86 5.63
N GLY A 38 -9.72 -1.98 5.89
CA GLY A 38 -9.61 -0.56 5.52
C GLY A 38 -9.38 -0.40 4.00
N ARG A 39 -8.25 0.18 3.60
CA ARG A 39 -7.86 0.33 2.18
C ARG A 39 -7.39 -0.99 1.53
N CYS A 40 -7.01 -1.98 2.34
CA CYS A 40 -6.55 -3.30 1.89
C CYS A 40 -7.68 -4.34 2.02
N ARG A 41 -8.78 -4.12 1.29
CA ARG A 41 -9.97 -4.98 1.33
C ARG A 41 -10.40 -5.41 -0.06
N SER A 42 -11.08 -6.55 -0.12
CA SER A 42 -11.78 -7.05 -1.31
C SER A 42 -13.28 -7.14 -1.02
N TYR A 43 -14.08 -6.98 -2.04
CA TYR A 43 -15.54 -7.08 -1.92
C TYR A 43 -16.19 -7.54 -3.24
N MET A 44 -17.38 -8.10 -3.14
CA MET A 44 -18.18 -8.45 -4.31
C MET A 44 -18.75 -7.18 -4.95
N ASP A 45 -18.34 -6.89 -6.18
CA ASP A 45 -18.95 -5.81 -6.96
C ASP A 45 -20.22 -6.33 -7.64
N LYS A 46 -21.34 -5.64 -7.38
CA LYS A 46 -22.67 -6.09 -7.86
C LYS A 46 -22.86 -5.86 -9.37
N GLU A 47 -22.20 -4.83 -9.93
CA GLU A 47 -22.34 -4.50 -11.35
C GLU A 47 -21.51 -5.45 -12.22
N LEU A 48 -20.29 -5.78 -11.77
CA LEU A 48 -19.42 -6.72 -12.47
C LEU A 48 -19.75 -8.18 -12.16
N GLY A 49 -20.42 -8.46 -11.04
CA GLY A 49 -20.70 -9.83 -10.59
C GLY A 49 -19.43 -10.62 -10.22
N ILE A 50 -18.36 -9.95 -9.88
CA ILE A 50 -17.07 -10.54 -9.49
C ILE A 50 -16.53 -9.87 -8.24
N ARG A 51 -15.60 -10.56 -7.56
CA ARG A 51 -14.87 -10.00 -6.43
C ARG A 51 -13.74 -9.10 -6.92
N ILE A 52 -13.65 -7.89 -6.39
CA ILE A 52 -12.61 -6.91 -6.72
C ILE A 52 -11.89 -6.43 -5.47
N ASP A 53 -10.65 -6.00 -5.63
CA ASP A 53 -9.90 -5.30 -4.59
C ASP A 53 -10.20 -3.79 -4.60
N ASN A 54 -10.18 -3.16 -3.43
CA ASN A 54 -10.26 -1.70 -3.33
C ASN A 54 -9.10 -1.01 -4.06
N GLY A 55 -7.95 -1.69 -4.14
CA GLY A 55 -6.77 -1.24 -4.85
C GLY A 55 -5.80 -2.38 -5.14
N ASN A 56 -4.94 -2.20 -6.13
CA ASN A 56 -3.91 -3.18 -6.44
C ASN A 56 -2.66 -2.93 -5.60
N HIS A 57 -2.10 -3.98 -5.05
CA HIS A 57 -0.85 -3.90 -4.30
C HIS A 57 0.16 -4.94 -4.80
N LEU A 58 1.31 -4.45 -5.25
CA LEU A 58 2.48 -5.28 -5.54
C LEU A 58 3.39 -5.30 -4.31
N MET A 59 3.36 -6.39 -3.56
CA MET A 59 4.30 -6.61 -2.47
C MET A 59 5.58 -7.25 -2.99
N LEU A 60 6.69 -7.07 -2.29
CA LEU A 60 7.96 -7.65 -2.65
C LEU A 60 8.52 -8.50 -1.49
N SER A 61 9.33 -9.49 -1.83
CA SER A 61 9.96 -10.37 -0.84
C SER A 61 10.90 -9.63 0.15
N GLY A 62 11.31 -8.40 -0.17
CA GLY A 62 12.01 -7.48 0.72
C GLY A 62 11.13 -6.89 1.82
N ASN A 63 9.81 -6.94 1.68
CA ASN A 63 8.85 -6.47 2.67
C ASN A 63 8.78 -7.47 3.85
N ARG A 64 9.65 -7.26 4.83
CA ARG A 64 9.87 -8.20 5.93
C ARG A 64 8.69 -8.29 6.89
N ALA A 65 8.03 -7.16 7.17
CA ALA A 65 6.88 -7.14 8.06
C ALA A 65 5.68 -7.83 7.40
N VAL A 66 5.46 -7.62 6.09
CA VAL A 66 4.46 -8.35 5.30
C VAL A 66 4.69 -9.85 5.37
N ARG A 67 5.92 -10.32 5.10
CA ARG A 67 6.23 -11.76 5.15
C ARG A 67 6.04 -12.37 6.53
N ALA A 68 6.42 -11.64 7.57
CA ALA A 68 6.22 -12.09 8.94
C ALA A 68 4.73 -12.10 9.33
N PHE A 69 3.94 -11.14 8.83
CA PHE A 69 2.50 -11.10 9.00
C PHE A 69 1.80 -12.29 8.32
N LEU A 70 2.12 -12.56 7.04
CA LEU A 70 1.61 -13.72 6.32
C LEU A 70 1.96 -15.06 7.01
N LYS A 71 3.17 -15.16 7.55
CA LYS A 71 3.58 -16.35 8.32
C LYS A 71 2.79 -16.49 9.63
N GLU A 72 2.59 -15.39 10.34
CA GLU A 72 1.89 -15.36 11.64
C GLU A 72 0.40 -15.73 11.49
N THR A 73 -0.21 -15.31 10.38
CA THR A 73 -1.63 -15.59 10.07
C THR A 73 -1.86 -16.88 9.30
N GLY A 74 -0.78 -17.63 8.98
CA GLY A 74 -0.88 -18.86 8.20
C GLY A 74 -1.26 -18.65 6.72
N ALA A 75 -1.18 -17.43 6.20
CA ALA A 75 -1.65 -17.06 4.86
C ALA A 75 -0.61 -17.24 3.73
N GLY A 76 0.40 -18.10 3.94
CA GLY A 76 1.47 -18.30 2.96
C GLY A 76 0.99 -18.86 1.60
N ASP A 77 -0.05 -19.67 1.60
CA ASP A 77 -0.70 -20.27 0.42
C ASP A 77 -1.66 -19.29 -0.29
N LYS A 78 -2.06 -18.20 0.37
CA LYS A 78 -2.96 -17.17 -0.17
C LYS A 78 -2.25 -16.16 -1.06
N VAL A 79 -0.93 -16.25 -1.17
CA VAL A 79 -0.11 -15.40 -2.02
C VAL A 79 0.76 -16.23 -2.96
N ARG A 80 0.93 -15.73 -4.17
CA ARG A 80 1.90 -16.26 -5.14
C ARG A 80 3.17 -15.44 -5.07
N ILE A 81 4.28 -16.09 -4.75
CA ILE A 81 5.62 -15.50 -4.81
C ILE A 81 6.25 -15.87 -6.14
N ALA A 82 6.60 -14.88 -6.96
CA ALA A 82 7.24 -15.13 -8.23
C ALA A 82 8.63 -15.77 -8.03
N PRO A 83 9.00 -16.78 -8.85
CA PRO A 83 10.30 -17.46 -8.71
C PRO A 83 11.49 -16.60 -9.13
N LYS A 84 11.25 -15.54 -9.90
CA LYS A 84 12.25 -14.62 -10.41
C LYS A 84 11.78 -13.17 -10.30
N PRO A 85 12.68 -12.20 -10.07
CA PRO A 85 12.35 -10.78 -10.04
C PRO A 85 12.26 -10.24 -11.47
N VAL A 86 11.11 -10.41 -12.10
CA VAL A 86 10.85 -9.97 -13.48
C VAL A 86 9.74 -8.92 -13.45
N PHE A 87 10.03 -7.74 -13.96
CA PHE A 87 9.11 -6.62 -14.06
C PHE A 87 8.93 -6.25 -15.52
N PRO A 88 7.82 -6.64 -16.16
CA PRO A 88 7.51 -6.27 -17.54
C PRO A 88 7.04 -4.82 -17.62
N PHE A 89 7.42 -4.15 -18.68
CA PHE A 89 7.01 -2.79 -19.03
C PHE A 89 6.63 -2.66 -20.49
N VAL A 90 5.76 -1.69 -20.78
CA VAL A 90 5.41 -1.27 -22.14
C VAL A 90 5.32 0.26 -22.23
N ASP A 91 5.93 0.83 -23.27
CA ASP A 91 5.69 2.20 -23.72
C ASP A 91 4.58 2.16 -24.79
N VAL A 92 3.38 2.59 -24.43
CA VAL A 92 2.20 2.47 -25.33
C VAL A 92 2.29 3.42 -26.53
N LYS A 93 2.98 4.57 -26.42
CA LYS A 93 3.19 5.48 -27.56
C LYS A 93 4.21 4.96 -28.55
N ARG A 94 5.30 4.36 -28.04
CA ARG A 94 6.39 3.83 -28.87
C ARG A 94 6.19 2.37 -29.27
N ARG A 95 5.21 1.70 -28.63
CA ARG A 95 4.96 0.25 -28.79
C ARG A 95 6.17 -0.61 -28.48
N GLU A 96 6.99 -0.14 -27.53
CA GLU A 96 8.22 -0.80 -27.12
C GLU A 96 8.01 -1.54 -25.81
N ARG A 97 8.52 -2.77 -25.70
CA ARG A 97 8.42 -3.61 -24.49
C ARG A 97 9.80 -3.94 -24.00
N TRP A 98 9.95 -3.97 -22.66
CA TRP A 98 11.19 -4.39 -22.01
C TRP A 98 10.89 -5.04 -20.66
N PHE A 99 11.95 -5.60 -20.09
CA PHE A 99 11.90 -6.23 -18.78
C PHE A 99 13.01 -5.67 -17.88
N ILE A 100 12.68 -5.39 -16.65
CA ILE A 100 13.68 -5.20 -15.60
C ILE A 100 13.86 -6.53 -14.91
N ARG A 101 15.08 -7.09 -14.95
CA ARG A 101 15.39 -8.44 -14.44
C ARG A 101 16.61 -8.40 -13.52
N PRO A 102 16.48 -7.93 -12.25
CA PRO A 102 17.57 -7.97 -11.30
C PRO A 102 18.07 -9.40 -11.10
N ASN A 103 19.39 -9.58 -10.98
CA ASN A 103 19.94 -10.87 -10.59
C ASN A 103 19.66 -11.14 -9.10
N MET A 104 19.62 -12.40 -8.69
CA MET A 104 19.24 -12.81 -7.34
C MET A 104 20.20 -12.31 -6.26
N GLY A 105 21.49 -12.15 -6.57
CA GLY A 105 22.51 -11.66 -5.65
C GLY A 105 22.48 -10.13 -5.44
N ARG A 106 23.28 -9.66 -4.46
CA ARG A 106 23.35 -8.23 -4.11
C ARG A 106 24.14 -7.39 -5.10
N ILE A 107 25.16 -7.96 -5.75
CA ILE A 107 25.96 -7.25 -6.75
C ILE A 107 25.11 -7.12 -8.02
N PRO A 108 24.80 -5.91 -8.48
CA PRO A 108 23.80 -5.68 -9.53
C PRO A 108 24.40 -5.85 -10.94
N TRP A 109 25.03 -6.99 -11.25
CA TRP A 109 25.65 -7.24 -12.56
C TRP A 109 24.62 -7.26 -13.70
N TRP A 110 23.31 -7.42 -13.39
CA TRP A 110 22.23 -7.36 -14.38
C TRP A 110 22.21 -6.03 -15.17
N ILE A 111 22.72 -4.93 -14.60
CA ILE A 111 22.77 -3.61 -15.26
C ILE A 111 23.75 -3.57 -16.45
N LEU A 112 24.54 -4.61 -16.64
CA LEU A 112 25.48 -4.76 -17.78
C LEU A 112 24.81 -5.41 -18.98
N PHE A 113 23.57 -5.91 -18.87
CA PHE A 113 22.90 -6.68 -19.92
C PHE A 113 21.66 -5.94 -20.43
N GLY A 114 21.65 -5.61 -21.72
CA GLY A 114 20.58 -4.81 -22.36
C GLY A 114 19.18 -5.46 -22.32
N ASP A 115 19.10 -6.80 -22.30
CA ASP A 115 17.84 -7.56 -22.18
C ASP A 115 17.21 -7.52 -20.77
N ARG A 116 17.92 -6.92 -19.79
CA ARG A 116 17.51 -6.82 -18.38
C ARG A 116 17.29 -5.40 -17.90
N THR A 117 17.55 -4.42 -18.74
CA THR A 117 17.64 -3.00 -18.41
C THR A 117 16.64 -2.18 -19.22
N VAL A 118 16.47 -0.92 -18.85
CA VAL A 118 15.65 0.03 -19.63
C VAL A 118 16.33 0.32 -20.97
N PRO A 119 15.64 0.15 -22.10
CA PRO A 119 16.18 0.52 -23.40
C PRO A 119 16.63 1.98 -23.47
N GLY A 120 17.83 2.22 -24.00
CA GLY A 120 18.43 3.54 -24.09
C GLY A 120 19.09 4.06 -22.81
N SER A 121 18.99 3.35 -21.69
CA SER A 121 19.71 3.70 -20.45
C SER A 121 21.19 3.32 -20.51
N ARG A 122 22.01 4.00 -19.71
CA ARG A 122 23.45 3.75 -19.59
C ARG A 122 23.81 3.27 -18.21
N LEU A 123 24.90 2.56 -18.06
CA LEU A 123 25.40 2.08 -16.77
C LEU A 123 25.47 3.18 -15.70
N PHE A 124 25.97 4.36 -16.07
CA PHE A 124 26.10 5.50 -15.17
C PHE A 124 24.74 6.02 -14.64
N ASP A 125 23.64 5.80 -15.38
CA ASP A 125 22.32 6.19 -14.92
C ASP A 125 21.88 5.32 -13.72
N TYR A 126 22.18 4.03 -13.75
CA TYR A 126 21.93 3.10 -12.63
C TYR A 126 22.80 3.42 -11.42
N LEU A 127 24.05 3.83 -11.61
CA LEU A 127 24.91 4.26 -10.50
C LEU A 127 24.38 5.56 -9.86
N ARG A 128 23.83 6.47 -10.66
CA ARG A 128 23.15 7.68 -10.14
C ARG A 128 21.87 7.33 -9.39
N MET A 129 21.04 6.45 -9.95
CA MET A 129 19.83 5.94 -9.28
C MET A 129 20.19 5.30 -7.93
N ALA A 130 21.25 4.51 -7.85
CA ALA A 130 21.70 3.91 -6.60
C ALA A 130 22.12 4.94 -5.53
N ARG A 131 22.49 6.17 -5.90
CA ARG A 131 22.82 7.24 -4.95
C ARG A 131 21.59 7.78 -4.22
N ILE A 132 20.37 7.60 -4.76
CA ILE A 132 19.11 8.01 -4.14
C ILE A 132 19.01 7.42 -2.72
N VAL A 133 19.49 6.20 -2.49
CA VAL A 133 19.46 5.56 -1.16
C VAL A 133 20.27 6.29 -0.08
N ARG A 134 21.18 7.19 -0.47
CA ARG A 134 22.03 7.96 0.43
C ARG A 134 21.48 9.37 0.72
N ILE A 135 20.46 9.80 -0.01
CA ILE A 135 19.82 11.10 0.19
C ILE A 135 19.18 11.13 1.57
N ARG A 136 19.39 12.23 2.30
CA ARG A 136 18.85 12.46 3.64
C ARG A 136 18.13 13.82 3.74
N ASP A 137 18.42 14.71 2.81
CA ASP A 137 17.74 16.01 2.70
C ASP A 137 16.34 15.86 2.07
N ASP A 138 15.62 16.95 2.01
CA ASP A 138 14.24 17.02 1.57
C ASP A 138 14.08 17.29 0.06
N ARG A 139 15.12 17.03 -0.75
CA ARG A 139 15.02 17.20 -2.19
C ARG A 139 14.02 16.23 -2.83
N PRO A 140 13.29 16.70 -3.88
CA PRO A 140 12.44 15.84 -4.69
C PRO A 140 13.23 14.76 -5.46
N VAL A 141 12.53 13.70 -5.85
CA VAL A 141 13.12 12.65 -6.70
C VAL A 141 13.57 13.24 -8.04
N ALA A 142 12.81 14.15 -8.62
CA ALA A 142 13.12 14.79 -9.89
C ALA A 142 14.48 15.53 -9.89
N ASP A 143 14.92 16.01 -8.72
CA ASP A 143 16.19 16.71 -8.55
C ASP A 143 17.35 15.79 -8.13
N SER A 144 17.07 14.50 -7.96
CA SER A 144 18.05 13.52 -7.48
C SER A 144 18.90 12.92 -8.60
N MET A 145 18.44 13.01 -9.86
CA MET A 145 19.16 12.48 -11.02
C MET A 145 18.74 13.14 -12.34
N ARG A 146 19.58 12.96 -13.38
CA ARG A 146 19.28 13.47 -14.72
C ARG A 146 18.02 12.81 -15.29
N ARG A 147 17.12 13.61 -15.87
CA ARG A 147 15.88 13.18 -16.55
C ARG A 147 16.19 12.60 -17.93
N GLY A 148 16.73 11.37 -17.97
CA GLY A 148 17.01 10.60 -19.17
C GLY A 148 16.07 9.38 -19.30
N TRP A 149 16.43 8.44 -20.17
CA TRP A 149 15.62 7.23 -20.42
C TRP A 149 15.34 6.41 -19.18
N LEU A 150 16.33 6.20 -18.29
CA LEU A 150 16.14 5.48 -17.03
C LEU A 150 15.16 6.21 -16.12
N TYR A 151 15.23 7.56 -16.07
CA TYR A 151 14.32 8.34 -15.25
C TYR A 151 12.87 8.16 -15.69
N TRP A 152 12.54 8.44 -16.95
CA TRP A 152 11.17 8.42 -17.45
C TRP A 152 10.56 7.02 -17.56
N ARG A 153 11.39 5.98 -17.74
CA ARG A 153 10.94 4.61 -17.96
C ARG A 153 11.05 3.69 -16.76
N LEU A 154 11.66 4.14 -15.65
CA LEU A 154 11.78 3.35 -14.44
C LEU A 154 11.66 4.19 -13.18
N VAL A 155 12.46 5.25 -13.01
CA VAL A 155 12.52 5.96 -11.72
C VAL A 155 11.24 6.71 -11.43
N GLU A 156 10.69 7.43 -12.40
CA GLU A 156 9.41 8.13 -12.26
C GLU A 156 8.25 7.15 -12.03
N PRO A 157 8.01 6.11 -12.89
CA PRO A 157 6.97 5.12 -12.62
C PRO A 157 7.12 4.43 -11.27
N LEU A 158 8.35 4.11 -10.85
CA LEU A 158 8.60 3.54 -9.53
C LEU A 158 8.29 4.53 -8.40
N THR A 159 8.64 5.81 -8.58
CA THR A 159 8.35 6.86 -7.60
C THR A 159 6.85 7.00 -7.39
N VAL A 160 6.10 7.19 -8.47
CA VAL A 160 4.66 7.39 -8.43
C VAL A 160 3.96 6.13 -7.86
N ALA A 161 4.37 4.93 -8.27
CA ALA A 161 3.82 3.69 -7.73
C ALA A 161 4.12 3.45 -6.24
N ALA A 162 5.31 3.83 -5.76
CA ALA A 162 5.74 3.55 -4.40
C ALA A 162 5.35 4.64 -3.39
N LEU A 163 5.29 5.90 -3.83
CA LEU A 163 5.03 7.06 -2.99
C LEU A 163 3.66 7.71 -3.24
N ASN A 164 2.98 7.32 -4.30
CA ASN A 164 1.71 7.92 -4.72
C ASN A 164 1.78 9.46 -4.80
N THR A 165 2.89 9.99 -5.23
CA THR A 165 3.17 11.43 -5.31
C THR A 165 4.04 11.66 -6.53
N SER A 166 3.82 12.75 -7.28
CA SER A 166 4.62 13.07 -8.46
C SER A 166 6.10 13.18 -8.11
N SER A 167 6.99 12.83 -9.03
CA SER A 167 8.43 12.86 -8.80
C SER A 167 8.99 14.27 -8.52
N GLU A 168 8.26 15.31 -8.92
CA GLU A 168 8.55 16.72 -8.66
C GLU A 168 8.31 17.11 -7.20
N ALA A 169 7.42 16.42 -6.50
CA ALA A 169 7.07 16.70 -5.11
C ALA A 169 7.52 15.60 -4.15
N ALA A 170 7.65 14.38 -4.63
CA ALA A 170 7.96 13.20 -3.81
C ALA A 170 9.38 13.23 -3.26
N LEU A 171 9.54 12.99 -1.97
CA LEU A 171 10.83 12.97 -1.27
C LEU A 171 11.74 11.83 -1.74
N ALA A 172 12.93 12.17 -2.22
CA ALA A 172 13.94 11.19 -2.65
C ALA A 172 14.38 10.26 -1.50
N ARG A 173 14.41 10.72 -0.25
CA ARG A 173 14.78 9.89 0.91
C ARG A 173 13.77 8.77 1.19
N LEU A 174 12.46 8.99 0.92
CA LEU A 174 11.44 7.95 1.05
C LEU A 174 11.54 6.90 -0.06
N LEU A 175 11.78 7.32 -1.32
CA LEU A 175 12.10 6.38 -2.40
C LEU A 175 13.36 5.58 -2.06
N GLY A 176 14.41 6.26 -1.56
CA GLY A 176 15.64 5.63 -1.11
C GLY A 176 15.41 4.59 0.00
N ALA A 177 14.44 4.82 0.89
CA ALA A 177 14.05 3.86 1.93
C ALA A 177 13.47 2.57 1.32
N VAL A 178 12.54 2.71 0.36
CA VAL A 178 11.98 1.57 -0.38
C VAL A 178 13.08 0.81 -1.13
N MET A 179 13.96 1.52 -1.83
CA MET A 179 15.06 0.91 -2.58
C MET A 179 16.06 0.18 -1.67
N ARG A 180 16.36 0.71 -0.47
CA ARG A 180 17.25 0.05 0.51
C ARG A 180 16.73 -1.31 0.96
N GLU A 181 15.43 -1.47 1.04
CA GLU A 181 14.80 -2.71 1.49
C GLU A 181 14.57 -3.73 0.38
N THR A 182 14.57 -3.28 -0.86
CA THR A 182 14.28 -4.08 -2.06
C THR A 182 15.51 -4.18 -2.97
N LEU A 183 15.62 -3.30 -3.94
CA LEU A 183 16.60 -3.37 -5.03
C LEU A 183 18.06 -3.45 -4.53
N MET A 184 18.40 -2.71 -3.47
CA MET A 184 19.76 -2.70 -2.90
C MET A 184 20.11 -3.99 -2.13
N ARG A 185 19.13 -4.84 -1.87
CA ARG A 185 19.34 -6.18 -1.30
C ARG A 185 19.44 -7.28 -2.36
N GLY A 186 19.36 -6.90 -3.63
CA GLY A 186 19.39 -7.81 -4.77
C GLY A 186 18.03 -8.43 -5.09
N GLY A 187 17.98 -9.17 -6.19
CA GLY A 187 16.73 -9.71 -6.73
C GLY A 187 15.98 -10.64 -5.77
N ARG A 188 16.66 -11.29 -4.83
CA ARG A 188 16.00 -12.08 -3.77
C ARG A 188 15.04 -11.25 -2.89
N ALA A 189 15.26 -9.94 -2.79
CA ALA A 189 14.38 -9.02 -2.09
C ALA A 189 13.36 -8.32 -3.03
N CYS A 190 13.41 -8.61 -4.31
CA CYS A 190 12.55 -8.03 -5.34
C CYS A 190 11.58 -9.04 -5.95
N LEU A 191 11.41 -10.24 -5.37
CA LEU A 191 10.44 -11.20 -5.90
C LEU A 191 9.03 -10.65 -5.70
N PRO A 192 8.23 -10.49 -6.77
CA PRO A 192 6.83 -10.09 -6.66
C PRO A 192 6.02 -11.05 -5.79
N ILE A 193 5.19 -10.49 -4.93
CA ILE A 193 4.21 -11.22 -4.10
C ILE A 193 2.84 -10.66 -4.44
N LEU A 194 1.98 -11.49 -5.00
CA LEU A 194 0.62 -11.13 -5.41
C LEU A 194 -0.39 -12.03 -4.69
N PRO A 195 -1.53 -11.47 -4.22
CA PRO A 195 -2.65 -12.27 -3.75
C PRO A 195 -3.14 -13.22 -4.83
N VAL A 196 -3.51 -14.44 -4.45
CA VAL A 196 -4.07 -15.44 -5.38
C VAL A 196 -5.49 -15.06 -5.78
N GLU A 197 -6.35 -14.78 -4.80
CA GLU A 197 -7.74 -14.38 -5.00
C GLU A 197 -7.90 -12.86 -4.85
N GLY A 198 -7.65 -12.35 -3.65
CA GLY A 198 -7.77 -10.95 -3.32
C GLY A 198 -7.00 -10.58 -2.05
N LEU A 199 -7.01 -9.28 -1.75
CA LEU A 199 -6.30 -8.72 -0.59
C LEU A 199 -6.93 -9.15 0.74
N SER A 200 -8.28 -9.24 0.80
CA SER A 200 -8.95 -9.70 2.02
C SER A 200 -8.54 -11.12 2.36
N GLU A 201 -8.60 -12.04 1.40
CA GLU A 201 -8.27 -13.45 1.57
C GLU A 201 -6.80 -13.67 1.93
N ALA A 202 -5.91 -12.80 1.44
CA ALA A 202 -4.48 -12.92 1.70
C ALA A 202 -4.05 -12.25 3.01
N MET A 203 -4.63 -11.10 3.36
CA MET A 203 -4.10 -10.25 4.42
C MET A 203 -5.08 -10.01 5.57
N VAL A 204 -6.39 -10.00 5.31
CA VAL A 204 -7.38 -9.52 6.28
C VAL A 204 -8.07 -10.67 7.00
N ASP A 205 -8.71 -11.54 6.23
CA ASP A 205 -9.52 -12.64 6.78
C ASP A 205 -8.70 -13.60 7.65
N PRO A 206 -7.46 -14.00 7.24
CA PRO A 206 -6.60 -14.83 8.09
C PRO A 206 -6.16 -14.12 9.37
N ALA A 207 -5.99 -12.79 9.33
CA ALA A 207 -5.62 -12.02 10.51
C ALA A 207 -6.78 -11.95 11.53
N VAL A 208 -8.00 -11.70 11.05
CA VAL A 208 -9.21 -11.71 11.89
C VAL A 208 -9.41 -13.09 12.51
N ALA A 209 -9.36 -14.15 11.71
CA ALA A 209 -9.49 -15.52 12.22
C ALA A 209 -8.42 -15.86 13.27
N THR A 210 -7.17 -15.45 13.06
CA THR A 210 -6.09 -15.65 14.03
C THR A 210 -6.35 -14.89 15.34
N LEU A 211 -6.88 -13.67 15.27
CA LEU A 211 -7.25 -12.88 16.45
C LEU A 211 -8.35 -13.53 17.25
N GLU A 212 -9.41 -14.00 16.57
CA GLU A 212 -10.54 -14.69 17.22
C GLU A 212 -10.07 -16.01 17.87
N GLN A 213 -9.25 -16.81 17.20
CA GLN A 213 -8.63 -18.01 17.76
C GLN A 213 -7.78 -17.72 19.02
N ARG A 214 -7.16 -16.52 19.11
CA ARG A 214 -6.41 -16.08 20.28
C ARG A 214 -7.28 -15.43 21.36
N GLY A 215 -8.60 -15.44 21.20
CA GLY A 215 -9.56 -14.89 22.18
C GLY A 215 -9.75 -13.38 22.10
N ALA A 216 -9.28 -12.72 21.05
CA ALA A 216 -9.59 -11.30 20.82
C ALA A 216 -11.03 -11.13 20.33
N THR A 217 -11.65 -10.01 20.66
CA THR A 217 -12.97 -9.62 20.14
C THR A 217 -12.78 -8.63 18.99
N VAL A 218 -13.34 -8.92 17.81
CA VAL A 218 -13.39 -7.98 16.69
C VAL A 218 -14.83 -7.50 16.52
N ARG A 219 -15.08 -6.20 16.73
CA ARG A 219 -16.40 -5.58 16.64
C ARG A 219 -16.50 -4.75 15.37
N PHE A 220 -17.38 -5.18 14.47
CA PHE A 220 -17.74 -4.42 13.26
C PHE A 220 -18.90 -3.46 13.56
N ASN A 221 -19.07 -2.43 12.71
CA ASN A 221 -20.04 -1.36 12.90
C ASN A 221 -19.94 -0.67 14.28
N SER A 222 -18.74 -0.75 14.88
CA SER A 222 -18.40 -0.25 16.22
C SER A 222 -17.54 1.01 16.12
N ARG A 223 -18.07 2.05 15.50
CA ARG A 223 -17.38 3.34 15.36
C ARG A 223 -17.22 3.99 16.74
N VAL A 224 -16.00 4.19 17.17
CA VAL A 224 -15.70 5.08 18.29
C VAL A 224 -15.77 6.52 17.78
N ALA A 225 -16.72 7.29 18.29
CA ALA A 225 -16.97 8.67 17.88
C ALA A 225 -16.19 9.68 18.74
N GLU A 226 -15.81 9.31 19.97
CA GLU A 226 -15.13 10.18 20.91
C GLU A 226 -14.25 9.37 21.86
N MET A 227 -13.06 9.90 22.15
CA MET A 227 -12.22 9.46 23.26
C MET A 227 -12.39 10.46 24.41
N MET A 228 -12.96 10.03 25.53
CA MET A 228 -13.18 10.86 26.69
C MET A 228 -11.86 11.03 27.44
N LEU A 229 -11.36 12.24 27.51
CA LEU A 229 -10.10 12.58 28.16
C LEU A 229 -10.34 13.17 29.57
N ASP A 230 -9.54 12.70 30.51
CA ASP A 230 -9.35 13.37 31.81
C ASP A 230 -7.86 13.67 31.95
N GLY A 231 -7.53 14.94 31.92
CA GLY A 231 -6.14 15.38 31.79
C GLY A 231 -5.43 14.77 30.56
N LYS A 232 -4.36 14.04 30.82
CA LYS A 232 -3.58 13.31 29.79
C LYS A 232 -3.89 11.81 29.76
N ARG A 233 -5.15 11.43 30.01
CA ARG A 233 -5.55 10.02 29.96
C ARG A 233 -6.93 9.87 29.35
N VAL A 234 -7.09 8.86 28.48
CA VAL A 234 -8.40 8.44 27.99
C VAL A 234 -9.05 7.55 29.05
N THR A 235 -10.23 7.95 29.51
CA THR A 235 -11.01 7.27 30.56
C THR A 235 -12.26 6.58 30.05
N GLY A 236 -12.62 6.80 28.79
CA GLY A 236 -13.74 6.16 28.12
C GLY A 236 -13.76 6.31 26.62
N LEU A 237 -14.44 5.39 25.94
CA LEU A 237 -14.67 5.40 24.51
C LEU A 237 -16.18 5.47 24.27
N ARG A 238 -16.66 6.48 23.53
CA ARG A 238 -18.06 6.59 23.12
C ARG A 238 -18.27 5.90 21.78
N GLY A 239 -19.02 4.83 21.80
CA GLY A 239 -19.40 4.06 20.62
C GLY A 239 -20.91 4.07 20.38
N PRO A 240 -21.41 3.30 19.41
CA PRO A 240 -22.85 3.24 19.08
C PRO A 240 -23.70 2.63 20.22
N GLU A 241 -23.11 1.77 21.05
CA GLU A 241 -23.77 1.10 22.18
C GLU A 241 -23.62 1.88 23.51
N GLY A 242 -23.10 3.12 23.48
CA GLY A 242 -22.85 3.96 24.62
C GLY A 242 -21.36 4.13 24.95
N VAL A 243 -21.09 4.43 26.22
CA VAL A 243 -19.71 4.65 26.70
C VAL A 243 -19.13 3.37 27.26
N ILE A 244 -17.95 3.01 26.76
CA ILE A 244 -17.11 1.95 27.31
C ILE A 244 -16.12 2.61 28.27
N PRO A 245 -16.29 2.44 29.60
CA PRO A 245 -15.33 3.00 30.55
C PRO A 245 -13.99 2.27 30.48
N LEU A 246 -12.90 3.01 30.61
CA LEU A 246 -11.56 2.45 30.65
C LEU A 246 -11.01 2.48 32.07
N SER A 247 -10.49 1.37 32.54
CA SER A 247 -9.73 1.27 33.76
C SER A 247 -8.38 1.97 33.67
N VAL A 248 -7.71 2.15 34.80
CA VAL A 248 -6.38 2.75 34.88
C VAL A 248 -5.29 1.92 34.12
N GLU A 249 -5.55 0.63 33.98
CA GLU A 249 -4.63 -0.28 33.27
C GLU A 249 -4.88 -0.32 31.76
N ASP A 250 -6.08 0.08 31.29
CA ASP A 250 -6.48 -0.05 29.91
C ASP A 250 -5.74 0.95 29.01
N ALA A 251 -5.52 0.52 27.78
CA ALA A 251 -4.82 1.32 26.78
C ALA A 251 -5.56 1.31 25.43
N VAL A 252 -5.24 2.29 24.62
CA VAL A 252 -5.81 2.49 23.28
C VAL A 252 -4.70 2.47 22.22
N VAL A 253 -4.88 1.66 21.19
CA VAL A 253 -4.13 1.77 19.94
C VAL A 253 -5.01 2.54 18.95
N LEU A 254 -4.62 3.77 18.61
CA LEU A 254 -5.32 4.62 17.65
C LEU A 254 -4.82 4.30 16.25
N ALA A 255 -5.50 3.38 15.55
CA ALA A 255 -5.11 2.83 14.26
C ALA A 255 -6.05 3.24 13.11
N VAL A 256 -6.64 4.43 13.24
CA VAL A 256 -7.56 5.04 12.26
C VAL A 256 -6.78 5.94 11.28
N PRO A 257 -7.42 6.40 10.17
CA PRO A 257 -6.82 7.39 9.28
C PRO A 257 -6.45 8.70 10.01
N PRO A 258 -5.45 9.47 9.54
CA PRO A 258 -4.94 10.65 10.25
C PRO A 258 -6.00 11.71 10.55
N TRP A 259 -6.93 11.98 9.63
CA TRP A 259 -8.03 12.94 9.87
C TRP A 259 -9.01 12.48 10.95
N VAL A 260 -9.23 11.18 11.11
CA VAL A 260 -10.04 10.64 12.20
C VAL A 260 -9.24 10.64 13.51
N ALA A 261 -7.93 10.41 13.43
CA ALA A 261 -7.08 10.46 14.61
C ALA A 261 -7.01 11.86 15.21
N THR A 262 -6.93 12.91 14.38
CA THR A 262 -6.94 14.31 14.83
C THR A 262 -8.30 14.72 15.43
N ASP A 263 -9.41 14.19 14.91
CA ASP A 263 -10.73 14.40 15.47
C ASP A 263 -10.87 13.72 16.86
N LEU A 264 -10.37 12.48 17.01
CA LEU A 264 -10.45 11.71 18.24
C LEU A 264 -9.44 12.17 19.31
N LEU A 265 -8.31 12.73 18.91
CA LEU A 265 -7.26 13.20 19.80
C LEU A 265 -6.88 14.66 19.45
N PRO A 266 -7.66 15.64 19.93
CA PRO A 266 -7.41 17.05 19.64
C PRO A 266 -5.98 17.49 20.01
N GLY A 267 -5.35 18.26 19.14
CA GLY A 267 -3.97 18.68 19.27
C GLY A 267 -2.94 17.71 18.68
N LEU A 268 -3.38 16.56 18.16
CA LEU A 268 -2.50 15.67 17.43
C LEU A 268 -2.09 16.30 16.11
N GLU A 269 -0.79 16.44 15.89
CA GLU A 269 -0.24 16.77 14.58
C GLU A 269 -0.12 15.51 13.72
N ALA A 270 -0.67 15.56 12.50
CA ALA A 270 -0.64 14.45 11.54
C ALA A 270 -0.66 14.99 10.10
N PRO A 271 -0.28 14.19 9.09
CA PRO A 271 -0.42 14.58 7.68
C PRO A 271 -1.86 14.95 7.33
N ASP A 272 -2.05 16.06 6.59
CA ASP A 272 -3.36 16.62 6.22
C ASP A 272 -3.55 16.85 4.71
N ALA A 273 -2.51 16.65 3.91
CA ALA A 273 -2.61 16.62 2.46
C ALA A 273 -2.46 15.18 1.93
N PHE A 274 -3.34 14.82 0.99
CA PHE A 274 -3.49 13.45 0.50
C PHE A 274 -3.43 13.39 -1.00
N GLU A 275 -2.96 12.24 -1.50
CA GLU A 275 -3.00 11.87 -2.91
C GLU A 275 -4.03 10.77 -3.14
N SER A 276 -4.73 10.89 -4.27
CA SER A 276 -5.74 9.92 -4.67
C SER A 276 -5.15 8.79 -5.52
N ILE A 277 -5.82 7.65 -5.50
CA ILE A 277 -5.58 6.52 -6.41
C ILE A 277 -6.89 6.16 -7.11
N LEU A 278 -6.80 5.90 -8.41
CA LEU A 278 -7.88 5.32 -9.20
C LEU A 278 -7.55 3.85 -9.50
N ASN A 279 -8.51 2.97 -9.27
CA ASN A 279 -8.43 1.59 -9.73
C ASN A 279 -9.60 1.32 -10.69
N ILE A 280 -9.30 0.86 -11.88
CA ILE A 280 -10.27 0.56 -12.93
C ILE A 280 -10.25 -0.94 -13.20
N HIS A 281 -11.34 -1.62 -12.89
CA HIS A 281 -11.51 -3.06 -13.11
C HIS A 281 -12.32 -3.25 -14.39
N PHE A 282 -11.75 -3.94 -15.37
CA PHE A 282 -12.42 -4.32 -16.61
C PHE A 282 -12.72 -5.83 -16.57
N ARG A 283 -13.97 -6.23 -16.76
CA ARG A 283 -14.36 -7.64 -16.81
C ARG A 283 -13.82 -8.29 -18.09
N LEU A 284 -12.62 -8.78 -17.99
CA LEU A 284 -11.85 -9.36 -19.09
C LEU A 284 -10.84 -10.35 -18.53
N ASP A 285 -10.90 -11.59 -18.99
CA ASP A 285 -9.88 -12.56 -18.66
C ASP A 285 -8.61 -12.30 -19.47
N ALA A 286 -7.50 -12.11 -18.77
CA ALA A 286 -6.20 -11.99 -19.40
C ALA A 286 -5.63 -13.37 -19.72
N ASP A 287 -5.09 -13.55 -20.93
CA ASP A 287 -4.38 -14.77 -21.30
C ASP A 287 -3.13 -14.96 -20.42
N PRO A 288 -3.02 -16.06 -19.64
CA PRO A 288 -1.85 -16.34 -18.83
C PRO A 288 -0.55 -16.51 -19.65
N ASN A 289 -0.66 -16.81 -20.95
CA ASN A 289 0.45 -16.88 -21.88
C ASN A 289 0.66 -15.57 -22.68
N GLY A 290 -0.19 -14.58 -22.44
CA GLY A 290 -0.15 -13.28 -23.10
C GLY A 290 0.92 -12.33 -22.54
N PRO A 291 0.84 -11.04 -22.86
CA PRO A 291 1.86 -10.04 -22.52
C PRO A 291 2.14 -9.84 -21.03
N LEU A 292 1.19 -10.21 -20.14
CA LEU A 292 1.40 -10.18 -18.68
C LEU A 292 2.20 -11.42 -18.23
N GLY A 293 2.09 -12.52 -18.95
CA GLY A 293 2.79 -13.75 -18.68
C GLY A 293 2.67 -14.23 -17.23
N THR A 294 3.68 -14.97 -16.79
CA THR A 294 3.74 -15.46 -15.40
C THR A 294 3.93 -14.36 -14.35
N ALA A 295 4.27 -13.13 -14.74
CA ALA A 295 4.37 -12.00 -13.82
C ALA A 295 2.98 -11.62 -13.26
N GLY A 296 1.94 -11.66 -14.11
CA GLY A 296 0.57 -11.30 -13.74
C GLY A 296 0.35 -9.79 -13.60
N PHE A 297 1.29 -8.97 -14.04
CA PHE A 297 1.19 -7.51 -14.09
C PHE A 297 2.13 -6.93 -15.14
N ILE A 298 1.91 -5.66 -15.52
CA ILE A 298 2.79 -4.91 -16.40
C ILE A 298 2.75 -3.43 -16.04
N GLY A 299 3.93 -2.79 -16.03
CA GLY A 299 4.06 -1.33 -15.96
C GLY A 299 3.81 -0.70 -17.34
N ILE A 300 3.06 0.38 -17.36
CA ILE A 300 2.73 1.12 -18.58
C ILE A 300 3.36 2.50 -18.48
N THR A 301 4.05 2.92 -19.51
CA THR A 301 4.64 4.27 -19.62
C THR A 301 4.07 5.00 -20.82
N SER A 302 4.14 6.32 -20.81
CA SER A 302 3.64 7.19 -21.87
C SER A 302 2.11 7.10 -22.11
N GLY A 303 1.36 6.54 -21.17
CA GLY A 303 -0.10 6.43 -21.17
C GLY A 303 -0.74 7.11 -19.96
N THR A 304 -2.07 7.00 -19.85
CA THR A 304 -2.83 7.37 -18.66
C THR A 304 -2.80 6.24 -17.61
N ALA A 305 -2.88 4.99 -18.07
CA ALA A 305 -2.70 3.82 -17.22
C ALA A 305 -1.23 3.70 -16.77
N GLU A 306 -0.99 3.31 -15.53
CA GLU A 306 0.38 3.13 -14.99
C GLU A 306 0.73 1.66 -14.76
N TRP A 307 -0.17 0.93 -14.12
CA TRP A 307 0.02 -0.49 -13.82
C TRP A 307 -1.24 -1.27 -14.15
N LEU A 308 -1.07 -2.40 -14.79
CA LEU A 308 -2.15 -3.34 -15.08
C LEU A 308 -1.85 -4.67 -14.42
N PHE A 309 -2.84 -5.23 -13.73
CA PHE A 309 -2.78 -6.50 -13.00
C PHE A 309 -3.80 -7.48 -13.54
N MET A 310 -3.38 -8.74 -13.69
CA MET A 310 -4.28 -9.86 -13.97
C MET A 310 -4.89 -10.33 -12.65
N LYS A 311 -6.20 -10.43 -12.63
CA LYS A 311 -6.99 -10.93 -11.50
C LYS A 311 -7.96 -12.01 -11.99
N PRO A 312 -8.51 -12.87 -11.12
CA PRO A 312 -9.55 -13.82 -11.52
C PRO A 312 -10.75 -13.09 -12.12
N GLY A 313 -11.06 -13.37 -13.38
CA GLY A 313 -12.22 -12.82 -14.11
C GLY A 313 -12.13 -11.35 -14.52
N HIS A 314 -11.01 -10.67 -14.29
CA HIS A 314 -10.84 -9.28 -14.69
C HIS A 314 -9.37 -8.85 -14.79
N VAL A 315 -9.15 -7.74 -15.47
CA VAL A 315 -7.91 -6.99 -15.38
C VAL A 315 -8.15 -5.70 -14.61
N SER A 316 -7.18 -5.31 -13.81
CA SER A 316 -7.29 -4.13 -12.96
C SER A 316 -6.14 -3.17 -13.23
N VAL A 317 -6.49 -1.91 -13.51
CA VAL A 317 -5.54 -0.82 -13.76
C VAL A 317 -5.45 0.06 -12.52
N THR A 318 -4.24 0.48 -12.16
CA THR A 318 -3.99 1.48 -11.13
C THR A 318 -3.42 2.74 -11.76
N ILE A 319 -3.91 3.89 -11.29
CA ILE A 319 -3.36 5.22 -11.57
C ILE A 319 -3.13 5.90 -10.23
N SER A 320 -1.88 6.22 -9.93
CA SER A 320 -1.45 6.90 -8.71
C SER A 320 -1.39 8.42 -8.92
N ALA A 321 -1.24 9.18 -7.84
CA ALA A 321 -1.21 10.66 -7.87
C ALA A 321 -2.35 11.24 -8.73
N ALA A 322 -3.55 10.67 -8.62
CA ALA A 322 -4.66 10.86 -9.54
C ALA A 322 -5.56 12.06 -9.18
N ASN A 323 -5.08 13.03 -8.38
CA ASN A 323 -5.87 14.18 -7.92
C ASN A 323 -6.48 14.99 -9.08
N GLY A 324 -5.79 15.07 -10.23
CA GLY A 324 -6.29 15.74 -11.42
C GLY A 324 -7.39 15.00 -12.19
N MET A 325 -7.72 13.75 -11.82
CA MET A 325 -8.71 12.91 -12.53
C MET A 325 -9.77 12.31 -11.60
N VAL A 326 -9.57 12.32 -10.29
CA VAL A 326 -10.41 11.59 -9.35
C VAL A 326 -11.86 12.06 -9.35
N ASP A 327 -12.12 13.30 -9.73
CA ASP A 327 -13.47 13.88 -9.81
C ASP A 327 -14.14 13.68 -11.17
N ASP A 328 -13.39 13.27 -12.20
CA ASP A 328 -13.96 12.98 -13.52
C ASP A 328 -15.02 11.86 -13.44
N PRO A 329 -16.05 11.86 -14.34
CA PRO A 329 -17.01 10.77 -14.42
C PRO A 329 -16.33 9.41 -14.64
N ALA A 330 -16.83 8.36 -13.99
CA ALA A 330 -16.22 7.01 -14.06
C ALA A 330 -16.07 6.51 -15.52
N ARG A 331 -17.07 6.80 -16.37
CA ARG A 331 -17.03 6.44 -17.78
C ARG A 331 -15.91 7.16 -18.53
N ALA A 332 -15.74 8.46 -18.32
CA ALA A 332 -14.68 9.24 -18.96
C ALA A 332 -13.28 8.75 -18.54
N ILE A 333 -13.11 8.36 -17.27
CA ILE A 333 -11.86 7.73 -16.78
C ILE A 333 -11.62 6.40 -17.50
N ALA A 334 -12.62 5.53 -17.58
CA ALA A 334 -12.48 4.22 -18.22
C ALA A 334 -12.19 4.34 -19.72
N GLU A 335 -12.89 5.23 -20.45
CA GLU A 335 -12.66 5.49 -21.87
C GLU A 335 -11.23 6.02 -22.15
N LYS A 336 -10.69 6.85 -21.26
CA LYS A 336 -9.33 7.38 -21.37
C LYS A 336 -8.27 6.30 -21.12
N VAL A 337 -8.58 5.30 -20.29
CA VAL A 337 -7.65 4.23 -19.86
C VAL A 337 -7.72 3.03 -20.80
N TRP A 338 -8.89 2.68 -21.31
CA TRP A 338 -9.11 1.47 -22.09
C TRP A 338 -8.15 1.29 -23.27
N PRO A 339 -7.85 2.30 -24.12
CA PRO A 339 -6.87 2.15 -25.18
C PRO A 339 -5.47 1.69 -24.71
N ASN A 340 -5.05 2.12 -23.50
CA ASN A 340 -3.77 1.68 -22.94
C ASN A 340 -3.82 0.21 -22.51
N VAL A 341 -4.97 -0.26 -22.02
CA VAL A 341 -5.18 -1.69 -21.70
C VAL A 341 -5.10 -2.54 -22.97
N VAL A 342 -5.78 -2.12 -24.04
CA VAL A 342 -5.75 -2.79 -25.35
C VAL A 342 -4.31 -2.91 -25.87
N ASP A 343 -3.54 -1.83 -25.83
CA ASP A 343 -2.15 -1.83 -26.31
C ASP A 343 -1.24 -2.68 -25.38
N ALA A 344 -1.46 -2.62 -24.06
CA ALA A 344 -0.71 -3.42 -23.11
C ALA A 344 -0.99 -4.92 -23.20
N LEU A 345 -2.22 -5.32 -23.47
CA LEU A 345 -2.63 -6.72 -23.64
C LEU A 345 -2.52 -7.21 -25.10
N GLN A 346 -2.22 -6.33 -26.06
CA GLN A 346 -2.13 -6.66 -27.50
C GLN A 346 -3.44 -7.25 -28.06
N LEU A 347 -4.58 -6.70 -27.64
CA LEU A 347 -5.91 -7.19 -28.05
C LEU A 347 -6.27 -6.85 -29.51
N GLY A 348 -5.45 -6.06 -30.19
CA GLY A 348 -5.72 -5.56 -31.56
C GLY A 348 -6.47 -4.24 -31.56
N ALA A 349 -6.38 -3.52 -32.68
CA ALA A 349 -6.93 -2.16 -32.78
C ALA A 349 -8.46 -2.11 -32.64
N ALA A 350 -9.18 -3.09 -33.19
CA ALA A 350 -10.65 -3.17 -33.11
C ALA A 350 -11.17 -3.26 -31.66
N ALA A 351 -10.38 -3.80 -30.72
CA ALA A 351 -10.77 -3.88 -29.32
C ALA A 351 -10.87 -2.51 -28.64
N LYS A 352 -10.28 -1.45 -29.20
CA LYS A 352 -10.36 -0.09 -28.64
C LYS A 352 -11.80 0.46 -28.60
N ASP A 353 -12.62 0.05 -29.53
CA ASP A 353 -14.01 0.45 -29.64
C ASP A 353 -14.97 -0.47 -28.86
N LEU A 354 -14.44 -1.56 -28.28
CA LEU A 354 -15.20 -2.60 -27.59
C LEU A 354 -14.81 -2.68 -26.10
N MET A 355 -15.04 -1.58 -25.36
CA MET A 355 -14.75 -1.54 -23.92
C MET A 355 -15.70 -2.47 -23.16
N PRO A 356 -15.18 -3.45 -22.37
CA PRO A 356 -16.02 -4.36 -21.61
C PRO A 356 -16.64 -3.66 -20.39
N PRO A 357 -17.57 -4.33 -19.67
CA PRO A 357 -18.06 -3.83 -18.39
C PRO A 357 -16.91 -3.50 -17.45
N PHE A 358 -17.05 -2.38 -16.73
CA PHE A 358 -15.98 -1.86 -15.88
C PHE A 358 -16.52 -1.29 -14.57
N ARG A 359 -15.63 -1.20 -13.58
CA ARG A 359 -15.83 -0.50 -12.32
C ARG A 359 -14.67 0.45 -12.04
N VAL A 360 -14.96 1.68 -11.66
CA VAL A 360 -13.93 2.63 -11.18
C VAL A 360 -14.06 2.81 -9.68
N VAL A 361 -13.00 2.47 -8.97
CA VAL A 361 -12.86 2.71 -7.53
C VAL A 361 -11.99 3.95 -7.33
N LYS A 362 -12.52 4.94 -6.64
CA LYS A 362 -11.88 6.24 -6.38
C LYS A 362 -11.49 6.34 -4.92
N GLU A 363 -10.24 6.13 -4.60
CA GLU A 363 -9.73 6.35 -3.24
C GLU A 363 -9.14 7.77 -3.15
N LYS A 364 -9.94 8.73 -2.70
CA LYS A 364 -9.56 10.16 -2.69
C LYS A 364 -8.45 10.49 -1.68
N ARG A 365 -8.35 9.74 -0.60
CA ARG A 365 -7.33 9.90 0.45
C ARG A 365 -6.53 8.61 0.59
N ALA A 366 -5.95 8.15 -0.54
CA ALA A 366 -5.28 6.87 -0.61
C ALA A 366 -4.00 6.83 0.24
N THR A 367 -3.20 7.89 0.18
CA THR A 367 -1.98 8.05 0.98
C THR A 367 -1.84 9.52 1.38
N PHE A 368 -1.04 9.81 2.42
CA PHE A 368 -0.54 11.18 2.58
C PHE A 368 0.39 11.52 1.39
N ALA A 369 0.43 12.76 0.98
CA ALA A 369 1.36 13.24 -0.03
C ALA A 369 2.81 13.11 0.49
N ALA A 370 3.66 12.36 -0.20
CA ALA A 370 5.02 12.06 0.26
C ALA A 370 5.99 13.25 0.08
N THR A 371 5.58 14.44 0.52
CA THR A 371 6.33 15.69 0.46
C THR A 371 7.08 15.96 1.78
N ALA A 372 8.03 16.89 1.78
CA ALA A 372 8.78 17.31 2.97
C ALA A 372 7.85 17.77 4.10
N VAL A 373 6.87 18.61 3.76
CA VAL A 373 5.91 19.17 4.73
C VAL A 373 5.09 18.05 5.39
N GLN A 374 4.57 17.12 4.61
CA GLN A 374 3.72 16.05 5.15
C GLN A 374 4.51 14.98 5.90
N ASP A 375 5.74 14.69 5.45
CA ASP A 375 6.59 13.73 6.14
C ASP A 375 7.08 14.27 7.51
N ALA A 376 7.33 15.59 7.62
CA ALA A 376 7.69 16.24 8.88
C ALA A 376 6.54 16.19 9.93
N ARG A 377 5.29 16.09 9.50
CA ARG A 377 4.09 16.02 10.37
C ARG A 377 3.77 14.60 10.85
N ARG A 378 4.56 13.61 10.48
CA ARG A 378 4.32 12.21 10.87
C ARG A 378 4.76 11.96 12.31
N PRO A 379 3.85 11.63 13.23
CA PRO A 379 4.20 11.30 14.61
C PRO A 379 4.80 9.90 14.70
N GLY A 380 5.57 9.66 15.75
CA GLY A 380 5.94 8.30 16.17
C GLY A 380 4.77 7.53 16.79
N ALA A 381 5.05 6.34 17.31
CA ALA A 381 4.03 5.52 17.98
C ALA A 381 3.59 6.10 19.34
N VAL A 382 4.38 6.94 19.96
CA VAL A 382 4.10 7.58 21.27
C VAL A 382 3.57 8.97 21.04
N THR A 383 2.52 9.35 21.79
CA THR A 383 2.00 10.72 21.82
C THR A 383 2.09 11.32 23.21
N PRO A 384 2.45 12.60 23.40
CA PRO A 384 2.45 13.27 24.70
C PRO A 384 1.04 13.72 25.14
N LEU A 385 0.03 13.57 24.26
CA LEU A 385 -1.34 14.06 24.49
C LEU A 385 -2.12 13.14 25.43
N ALA A 386 -1.85 11.82 25.38
CA ALA A 386 -2.52 10.87 26.26
C ALA A 386 -1.59 9.70 26.61
N ALA A 387 -1.34 9.48 27.89
CA ALA A 387 -0.37 8.52 28.40
C ALA A 387 -0.72 7.06 28.05
N ASN A 388 -2.01 6.72 27.96
CA ASN A 388 -2.48 5.37 27.62
C ASN A 388 -2.87 5.20 26.15
N VAL A 389 -2.48 6.13 25.27
CA VAL A 389 -2.71 6.06 23.83
C VAL A 389 -1.38 5.83 23.10
N VAL A 390 -1.41 4.94 22.12
CA VAL A 390 -0.33 4.77 21.12
C VAL A 390 -0.92 4.88 19.72
N LEU A 391 -0.12 5.37 18.77
CA LEU A 391 -0.53 5.63 17.40
C LEU A 391 -0.05 4.53 16.47
N ALA A 392 -0.90 4.11 15.54
CA ALA A 392 -0.57 3.20 14.47
C ALA A 392 -1.22 3.64 13.16
N GLY A 393 -0.56 3.40 12.05
CA GLY A 393 -1.03 3.75 10.70
C GLY A 393 0.16 3.93 9.77
N ASP A 394 -0.06 3.76 8.48
CA ASP A 394 0.95 4.03 7.46
C ASP A 394 1.38 5.51 7.41
N TRP A 395 0.60 6.37 8.04
CA TRP A 395 0.85 7.81 8.20
C TRP A 395 1.77 8.15 9.38
N THR A 396 2.05 7.21 10.29
CA THR A 396 3.04 7.41 11.38
C THR A 396 4.46 7.27 10.82
N ASP A 397 5.46 7.83 11.52
CA ASP A 397 6.85 7.74 11.06
C ASP A 397 7.42 6.33 11.24
N THR A 398 7.41 5.59 10.15
CA THR A 398 8.01 4.26 10.02
C THR A 398 9.30 4.26 9.21
N GLY A 399 9.72 5.43 8.72
CA GLY A 399 10.81 5.59 7.76
C GLY A 399 10.46 5.14 6.33
N LEU A 400 9.21 4.69 6.09
CA LEU A 400 8.69 4.29 4.78
C LEU A 400 7.55 5.22 4.35
N PRO A 401 7.24 5.34 3.05
CA PRO A 401 6.02 5.98 2.59
C PRO A 401 4.78 5.19 3.04
N ALA A 402 3.57 5.71 2.74
CA ALA A 402 2.31 5.02 3.03
C ALA A 402 2.22 3.72 2.22
N THR A 403 2.47 2.60 2.86
CA THR A 403 2.52 1.26 2.25
C THR A 403 1.98 0.20 3.20
N ILE A 404 1.60 -0.98 2.68
CA ILE A 404 1.26 -2.16 3.50
C ILE A 404 2.39 -2.49 4.49
N GLU A 405 3.64 -2.46 4.04
CA GLU A 405 4.82 -2.71 4.90
C GLU A 405 4.90 -1.68 6.04
N GLY A 406 4.69 -0.38 5.72
CA GLY A 406 4.66 0.70 6.71
C GLY A 406 3.52 0.52 7.72
N ALA A 407 2.31 0.22 7.25
CA ALA A 407 1.15 -0.01 8.11
C ALA A 407 1.40 -1.15 9.13
N ILE A 408 1.88 -2.31 8.66
CA ILE A 408 2.19 -3.45 9.53
C ILE A 408 3.30 -3.10 10.53
N ARG A 409 4.34 -2.39 10.10
CA ARG A 409 5.42 -1.94 11.00
C ARG A 409 4.91 -1.00 12.07
N SER A 410 4.06 -0.06 11.72
CA SER A 410 3.50 0.89 12.68
C SER A 410 2.67 0.20 13.75
N GLY A 411 1.86 -0.80 13.37
CA GLY A 411 1.10 -1.60 14.31
C GLY A 411 2.00 -2.35 15.31
N ARG A 412 3.09 -2.97 14.80
CA ARG A 412 4.09 -3.62 15.66
C ARG A 412 4.81 -2.64 16.58
N ALA A 413 5.15 -1.44 16.06
CA ALA A 413 5.79 -0.42 16.88
C ALA A 413 4.87 0.03 18.03
N ALA A 414 3.59 0.28 17.74
CA ALA A 414 2.59 0.62 18.75
C ALA A 414 2.43 -0.49 19.81
N ALA A 415 2.33 -1.75 19.37
CA ALA A 415 2.26 -2.90 20.27
C ALA A 415 3.50 -3.00 21.17
N ASN A 416 4.70 -2.83 20.61
CA ASN A 416 5.95 -2.90 21.37
C ASN A 416 6.02 -1.82 22.47
N VAL A 417 5.52 -0.60 22.20
CA VAL A 417 5.44 0.45 23.21
C VAL A 417 4.57 0.01 24.39
N LEU A 418 3.40 -0.61 24.15
CA LEU A 418 2.51 -1.10 25.21
C LEU A 418 3.07 -2.32 25.94
N LEU A 419 3.82 -3.18 25.28
CA LEU A 419 4.44 -4.37 25.86
C LEU A 419 5.67 -4.04 26.71
N SER A 420 6.28 -2.87 26.52
CA SER A 420 7.44 -2.40 27.30
C SER A 420 7.05 -1.58 28.55
N ARG A 421 5.77 -1.25 28.73
CA ARG A 421 5.20 -0.60 29.92
C ARG A 421 4.75 -1.63 30.94
#